data_71e0ed3ba4ca6a98ab0a87c71ff8d0d8
#
_entry.id   71e0ed3ba4ca6a98ab0a87c71ff8d0d8
#
_cell.length_a   1.000
_cell.length_b   1.000
_cell.length_c   1.000
_cell.angle_alpha   90.00
_cell.angle_beta   90.00
_cell.angle_gamma   90.00
#
_symmetry.space_group_name_H-M   'P 1'
#
loop_
_entity.id
_entity.type
_entity.pdbx_description
1 polymer ?
#
loop_
_entity_poly.entity_id
_entity_poly.type
_entity_poly.pdbx_seq_one_letter_code
_entity_poly.pdbx_strand_id
1 'polypeptide(L)'
;LKLAIAKEERLNERRVVILPKELKSIAAKHQVLVEMDLGQGVGVANQEYEKVGATVVSKAEVYACPLVVRIKEPIESELKLMRPGSCIFSMMHLRSRPHLLSLLKKYKVSAISMEDIRDQFGTRVIEALHETGYLGMMKGFALWGKEPARAVVKIMGYGNVAQGAIQAAARKFARVIVLNKRDIN
;
A
#
# COMPACT_ATOMS: atom_id res chain seq x y z
N LEU A 1 -0.12 17.46 15.69
CA LEU A 1 -0.37 17.41 14.26
C LEU A 1 -1.81 16.98 14.01
N LYS A 2 -2.45 17.52 12.97
CA LYS A 2 -3.73 17.04 12.45
C LYS A 2 -3.47 16.25 11.16
N LEU A 3 -3.98 15.02 11.11
CA LEU A 3 -3.83 14.15 9.96
C LEU A 3 -5.14 13.40 9.66
N ALA A 4 -5.31 12.94 8.45
CA ALA A 4 -6.46 12.19 8.04
C ALA A 4 -6.07 10.91 7.26
N ILE A 5 -6.82 9.84 7.48
CA ILE A 5 -6.67 8.56 6.79
C ILE A 5 -7.78 8.43 5.76
N ALA A 6 -7.39 8.36 4.49
CA ALA A 6 -8.32 8.23 3.37
C ALA A 6 -8.60 6.77 3.03
N LYS A 7 -9.84 6.51 2.62
CA LYS A 7 -10.29 5.23 2.09
C LYS A 7 -9.75 5.01 0.68
N GLU A 8 -9.45 3.76 0.33
CA GLU A 8 -9.10 3.37 -1.04
C GLU A 8 -10.36 3.19 -1.89
N GLU A 9 -10.39 3.83 -3.05
CA GLU A 9 -11.54 3.76 -3.97
C GLU A 9 -11.26 2.98 -5.25
N ARG A 10 -10.05 2.45 -5.41
CA ARG A 10 -9.73 1.63 -6.59
C ARG A 10 -10.53 0.34 -6.59
N LEU A 11 -11.00 -0.03 -7.76
CA LEU A 11 -11.71 -1.31 -7.96
C LEU A 11 -10.86 -2.46 -7.40
N ASN A 12 -11.48 -3.28 -6.55
CA ASN A 12 -10.87 -4.42 -5.85
C ASN A 12 -9.75 -4.07 -4.81
N GLU A 13 -9.47 -2.80 -4.53
CA GLU A 13 -8.59 -2.45 -3.41
C GLU A 13 -9.40 -2.46 -2.11
N ARG A 14 -9.09 -3.40 -1.24
CA ARG A 14 -9.79 -3.61 0.04
C ARG A 14 -8.91 -3.32 1.25
N ARG A 15 -7.63 -3.05 1.03
CA ARG A 15 -6.69 -2.79 2.11
C ARG A 15 -6.92 -1.41 2.71
N VAL A 16 -6.55 -1.30 3.98
CA VAL A 16 -6.47 -0.03 4.70
C VAL A 16 -5.01 0.25 5.04
N VAL A 17 -4.62 1.51 5.10
CA VAL A 17 -3.24 1.88 5.40
C VAL A 17 -2.87 1.59 6.86
N ILE A 18 -3.85 1.61 7.76
CA ILE A 18 -3.66 1.35 9.20
C ILE A 18 -4.94 0.81 9.82
N LEU A 19 -4.81 -0.17 10.71
CA LEU A 19 -5.93 -0.71 11.49
C LEU A 19 -6.07 0.06 12.83
N PRO A 20 -7.23 -0.03 13.51
CA PRO A 20 -7.46 0.68 14.77
C PRO A 20 -6.41 0.39 15.84
N LYS A 21 -5.96 -0.87 15.95
CA LYS A 21 -4.96 -1.29 16.93
C LYS A 21 -3.66 -0.48 16.81
N GLU A 22 -3.17 -0.32 15.61
CA GLU A 22 -1.93 0.42 15.32
C GLU A 22 -2.17 1.94 15.41
N LEU A 23 -3.36 2.41 14.98
CA LEU A 23 -3.74 3.82 15.02
C LEU A 23 -3.80 4.39 16.44
N LYS A 24 -4.09 3.57 17.44
CA LYS A 24 -4.24 3.98 18.85
C LYS A 24 -3.05 4.82 19.35
N SER A 25 -1.83 4.41 19.03
CA SER A 25 -0.60 5.11 19.46
C SER A 25 -0.44 6.48 18.79
N ILE A 26 -0.96 6.64 17.58
CA ILE A 26 -0.94 7.90 16.81
C ILE A 26 -2.05 8.82 17.32
N ALA A 27 -3.27 8.29 17.49
CA ALA A 27 -4.42 9.07 17.98
C ALA A 27 -4.22 9.60 19.41
N ALA A 28 -3.44 8.91 20.24
CA ALA A 28 -3.07 9.39 21.58
C ALA A 28 -2.22 10.67 21.56
N LYS A 29 -1.53 10.96 20.44
CA LYS A 29 -0.58 12.10 20.33
C LYS A 29 -1.00 13.14 19.30
N HIS A 30 -1.95 12.83 18.43
CA HIS A 30 -2.32 13.65 17.28
C HIS A 30 -3.82 13.64 17.08
N GLN A 31 -4.35 14.68 16.47
CA GLN A 31 -5.74 14.71 16.00
C GLN A 31 -5.85 13.88 14.72
N VAL A 32 -6.55 12.75 14.79
CA VAL A 32 -6.69 11.82 13.68
C VAL A 32 -8.13 11.81 13.18
N LEU A 33 -8.31 12.10 11.91
CA LEU A 33 -9.56 11.92 11.19
C LEU A 33 -9.46 10.61 10.38
N VAL A 34 -10.57 9.90 10.24
CA VAL A 34 -10.66 8.73 9.34
C VAL A 34 -11.87 8.89 8.44
N GLU A 35 -11.74 8.52 7.18
CA GLU A 35 -12.84 8.54 6.24
C GLU A 35 -13.91 7.52 6.64
N MET A 36 -15.18 7.90 6.50
CA MET A 36 -16.31 7.01 6.73
C MET A 36 -16.15 5.70 5.93
N ASP A 37 -16.42 4.59 6.59
CA ASP A 37 -16.29 3.23 6.04
C ASP A 37 -14.86 2.85 5.58
N LEU A 38 -13.83 3.49 6.16
CA LEU A 38 -12.42 3.19 5.89
C LEU A 38 -12.14 1.68 6.00
N GLY A 39 -12.61 1.04 7.08
CA GLY A 39 -12.35 -0.36 7.38
C GLY A 39 -13.27 -1.38 6.71
N GLN A 40 -14.28 -0.95 5.96
CA GLN A 40 -15.33 -1.83 5.41
C GLN A 40 -14.76 -2.99 4.59
N GLY A 41 -13.71 -2.73 3.79
CA GLY A 41 -13.07 -3.74 2.94
C GLY A 41 -12.40 -4.89 3.70
N VAL A 42 -12.07 -4.68 4.97
CA VAL A 42 -11.40 -5.63 5.87
C VAL A 42 -12.27 -6.02 7.08
N GLY A 43 -13.55 -5.65 7.08
CA GLY A 43 -14.51 -6.03 8.11
C GLY A 43 -14.37 -5.24 9.42
N VAL A 44 -13.79 -4.03 9.38
CA VAL A 44 -13.61 -3.15 10.53
C VAL A 44 -14.63 -2.01 10.46
N ALA A 45 -15.44 -1.86 11.50
CA ALA A 45 -16.47 -0.83 11.58
C ALA A 45 -15.90 0.54 11.99
N ASN A 46 -16.63 1.62 11.67
CA ASN A 46 -16.26 2.98 12.03
C ASN A 46 -16.03 3.15 13.53
N GLN A 47 -16.90 2.54 14.36
CA GLN A 47 -16.83 2.59 15.81
C GLN A 47 -15.51 2.06 16.38
N GLU A 48 -14.84 1.15 15.68
CA GLU A 48 -13.55 0.63 16.14
C GLU A 48 -12.43 1.67 16.02
N TYR A 49 -12.50 2.52 15.01
CA TYR A 49 -11.61 3.69 14.88
C TYR A 49 -11.92 4.76 15.92
N GLU A 50 -13.20 5.01 16.20
CA GLU A 50 -13.63 5.97 17.23
C GLU A 50 -13.18 5.55 18.63
N LYS A 51 -13.28 4.25 18.97
CA LYS A 51 -12.83 3.69 20.26
C LYS A 51 -11.34 3.93 20.54
N VAL A 52 -10.53 4.11 19.51
CA VAL A 52 -9.09 4.37 19.67
C VAL A 52 -8.73 5.86 19.58
N GLY A 53 -9.75 6.75 19.52
CA GLY A 53 -9.57 8.21 19.57
C GLY A 53 -9.51 8.89 18.19
N ALA A 54 -9.87 8.22 17.12
CA ALA A 54 -10.04 8.86 15.81
C ALA A 54 -11.45 9.44 15.68
N THR A 55 -11.64 10.44 14.82
CA THR A 55 -12.94 10.99 14.46
C THR A 55 -13.31 10.57 13.05
N VAL A 56 -14.46 9.93 12.89
CA VAL A 56 -14.98 9.53 11.57
C VAL A 56 -15.60 10.74 10.89
N VAL A 57 -15.19 11.01 9.64
CA VAL A 57 -15.60 12.20 8.88
C VAL A 57 -15.85 11.85 7.41
N SER A 58 -16.42 12.82 6.68
CA SER A 58 -16.63 12.69 5.24
C SER A 58 -15.33 12.73 4.44
N LYS A 59 -15.35 12.23 3.20
CA LYS A 59 -14.23 12.32 2.26
C LYS A 59 -13.72 13.74 2.09
N ALA A 60 -14.61 14.72 1.96
CA ALA A 60 -14.24 16.13 1.78
C ALA A 60 -13.43 16.67 2.99
N GLU A 61 -13.82 16.31 4.20
CA GLU A 61 -13.12 16.72 5.42
C GLU A 61 -11.75 16.03 5.53
N VAL A 62 -11.64 14.76 5.12
CA VAL A 62 -10.36 14.05 5.05
C VAL A 62 -9.37 14.78 4.14
N TYR A 63 -9.77 15.07 2.89
CA TYR A 63 -8.88 15.72 1.93
C TYR A 63 -8.65 17.21 2.21
N ALA A 64 -9.48 17.86 3.01
CA ALA A 64 -9.23 19.20 3.52
C ALA A 64 -8.17 19.26 4.65
N CYS A 65 -7.68 18.10 5.12
CA CYS A 65 -6.70 18.00 6.20
C CYS A 65 -5.28 18.40 5.73
N PRO A 66 -4.43 18.95 6.62
CA PRO A 66 -3.05 19.31 6.27
C PRO A 66 -2.18 18.13 5.81
N LEU A 67 -2.43 16.93 6.37
CA LEU A 67 -1.76 15.69 5.99
C LEU A 67 -2.80 14.61 5.73
N VAL A 68 -2.80 14.07 4.53
CA VAL A 68 -3.63 12.94 4.12
C VAL A 68 -2.76 11.71 3.93
N VAL A 69 -3.17 10.60 4.53
CA VAL A 69 -2.44 9.31 4.48
C VAL A 69 -3.32 8.26 3.81
N ARG A 70 -2.77 7.53 2.84
CA ARG A 70 -3.42 6.42 2.13
C ARG A 70 -2.41 5.47 1.52
N ILE A 71 -2.84 4.33 0.99
CA ILE A 71 -1.92 3.37 0.35
C ILE A 71 -1.58 3.82 -1.08
N LYS A 72 -2.60 4.00 -1.92
CA LYS A 72 -2.41 4.28 -3.35
C LYS A 72 -2.29 5.77 -3.63
N GLU A 73 -1.68 6.09 -4.75
CA GLU A 73 -1.60 7.46 -5.24
C GLU A 73 -3.01 8.06 -5.47
N PRO A 74 -3.17 9.38 -5.23
CA PRO A 74 -4.43 10.06 -5.43
C PRO A 74 -4.76 10.22 -6.93
N ILE A 75 -6.04 10.31 -7.23
CA ILE A 75 -6.55 10.74 -8.54
C ILE A 75 -6.79 12.26 -8.55
N GLU A 76 -6.98 12.86 -9.73
CA GLU A 76 -7.13 14.31 -9.85
C GLU A 76 -8.33 14.86 -9.08
N SER A 77 -9.46 14.15 -9.04
CA SER A 77 -10.65 14.56 -8.28
C SER A 77 -10.40 14.64 -6.77
N GLU A 78 -9.50 13.83 -6.24
CA GLU A 78 -9.10 13.85 -4.83
C GLU A 78 -8.16 15.03 -4.55
N LEU A 79 -7.19 15.27 -5.44
CA LEU A 79 -6.30 16.42 -5.32
C LEU A 79 -7.05 17.77 -5.37
N LYS A 80 -8.17 17.83 -6.09
CA LYS A 80 -9.06 19.01 -6.11
C LYS A 80 -9.69 19.34 -4.75
N LEU A 81 -9.85 18.34 -3.89
CA LEU A 81 -10.38 18.50 -2.52
C LEU A 81 -9.29 18.96 -1.54
N MET A 82 -8.02 18.81 -1.90
CA MET A 82 -6.90 19.17 -1.04
C MET A 82 -6.65 20.67 -1.04
N ARG A 83 -6.24 21.18 0.10
CA ARG A 83 -5.85 22.60 0.22
C ARG A 83 -4.44 22.82 -0.34
N PRO A 84 -4.19 23.93 -1.03
CA PRO A 84 -2.83 24.33 -1.37
C PRO A 84 -1.93 24.35 -0.12
N GLY A 85 -0.74 23.78 -0.22
CA GLY A 85 0.20 23.67 0.90
C GLY A 85 0.00 22.44 1.79
N SER A 86 -1.04 21.63 1.57
CA SER A 86 -1.20 20.34 2.25
C SER A 86 -0.24 19.28 1.71
N CYS A 87 -0.16 18.16 2.41
CA CYS A 87 0.73 17.05 2.07
C CYS A 87 -0.06 15.75 1.95
N ILE A 88 0.31 14.91 0.99
CA ILE A 88 -0.16 13.52 0.88
C ILE A 88 0.99 12.54 1.14
N PHE A 89 0.73 11.52 1.95
CA PHE A 89 1.66 10.44 2.27
C PHE A 89 1.09 9.12 1.74
N SER A 90 1.66 8.60 0.66
CA SER A 90 1.19 7.37 0.01
C SER A 90 2.26 6.74 -0.91
N MET A 91 1.96 5.58 -1.49
CA MET A 91 2.75 4.98 -2.56
C MET A 91 2.54 5.80 -3.85
N MET A 92 3.43 6.74 -4.14
CA MET A 92 3.26 7.74 -5.21
C MET A 92 3.77 7.25 -6.57
N HIS A 93 4.82 6.45 -6.59
CA HIS A 93 5.47 5.95 -7.81
C HIS A 93 5.80 7.07 -8.84
N LEU A 94 6.25 8.24 -8.38
CA LEU A 94 6.42 9.45 -9.18
C LEU A 94 7.36 9.26 -10.38
N ARG A 95 8.38 8.39 -10.25
CA ARG A 95 9.32 8.11 -11.35
C ARG A 95 8.65 7.52 -12.58
N SER A 96 7.63 6.69 -12.38
CA SER A 96 6.85 6.07 -13.46
C SER A 96 5.56 6.83 -13.80
N ARG A 97 5.28 7.95 -13.10
CA ARG A 97 4.03 8.71 -13.20
C ARG A 97 4.27 10.22 -13.28
N PRO A 98 4.90 10.71 -14.34
CA PRO A 98 5.21 12.16 -14.49
C PRO A 98 3.95 13.02 -14.50
N HIS A 99 2.82 12.50 -14.99
CA HIS A 99 1.52 13.18 -14.95
C HIS A 99 1.08 13.51 -13.52
N LEU A 100 1.26 12.58 -12.57
CA LEU A 100 0.91 12.82 -11.17
C LEU A 100 1.74 13.96 -10.57
N LEU A 101 3.01 14.04 -10.91
CA LEU A 101 3.87 15.16 -10.48
C LEU A 101 3.35 16.50 -11.00
N SER A 102 2.87 16.56 -12.24
CA SER A 102 2.26 17.76 -12.83
C SER A 102 0.97 18.15 -12.09
N LEU A 103 0.14 17.18 -11.70
CA LEU A 103 -1.08 17.43 -10.92
C LEU A 103 -0.75 17.95 -9.51
N LEU A 104 0.22 17.37 -8.82
CA LEU A 104 0.67 17.83 -7.50
C LEU A 104 1.13 19.30 -7.57
N LYS A 105 1.92 19.67 -8.59
CA LYS A 105 2.33 21.07 -8.83
C LYS A 105 1.13 21.98 -9.10
N LYS A 106 0.19 21.55 -9.97
CA LYS A 106 -1.03 22.29 -10.32
C LYS A 106 -1.86 22.63 -9.08
N TYR A 107 -2.04 21.66 -8.18
CA TYR A 107 -2.85 21.83 -6.96
C TYR A 107 -2.02 22.32 -5.75
N LYS A 108 -0.72 22.55 -5.91
CA LYS A 108 0.20 22.99 -4.86
C LYS A 108 0.18 22.06 -3.64
N VAL A 109 0.14 20.75 -3.89
CA VAL A 109 0.16 19.69 -2.87
C VAL A 109 1.55 19.08 -2.82
N SER A 110 2.11 18.98 -1.62
CA SER A 110 3.34 18.22 -1.38
C SER A 110 3.07 16.73 -1.29
N ALA A 111 4.06 15.90 -1.60
CA ALA A 111 3.94 14.46 -1.49
C ALA A 111 5.14 13.84 -0.78
N ILE A 112 4.86 12.83 0.06
CA ILE A 112 5.86 11.94 0.65
C ILE A 112 5.59 10.55 0.09
N SER A 113 6.58 10.00 -0.65
CA SER A 113 6.48 8.66 -1.24
C SER A 113 6.85 7.59 -0.21
N MET A 114 5.90 6.75 0.17
CA MET A 114 6.14 5.64 1.11
C MET A 114 7.22 4.69 0.61
N GLU A 115 7.27 4.44 -0.69
CA GLU A 115 8.24 3.55 -1.31
C GLU A 115 9.68 4.08 -1.33
N ASP A 116 9.86 5.38 -1.05
CA ASP A 116 11.19 6.00 -0.99
C ASP A 116 11.72 6.12 0.44
N ILE A 117 10.93 5.77 1.46
CA ILE A 117 11.39 5.71 2.86
C ILE A 117 12.27 4.46 3.03
N ARG A 118 13.50 4.71 3.47
CA ARG A 118 14.52 3.68 3.64
C ARG A 118 15.16 3.77 5.00
N ASP A 119 15.61 2.63 5.49
CA ASP A 119 16.46 2.55 6.67
C ASP A 119 17.92 2.93 6.34
N GLN A 120 18.77 2.87 7.34
CA GLN A 120 20.21 3.15 7.23
C GLN A 120 20.96 2.22 6.26
N PHE A 121 20.39 1.08 5.91
CA PHE A 121 20.96 0.11 4.96
C PHE A 121 20.40 0.26 3.55
N GLY A 122 19.54 1.25 3.31
CA GLY A 122 18.88 1.48 2.03
C GLY A 122 17.70 0.55 1.74
N THR A 123 17.25 -0.25 2.73
CA THR A 123 16.08 -1.12 2.60
C THR A 123 14.80 -0.30 2.76
N ARG A 124 13.78 -0.61 1.97
CA ARG A 124 12.46 0.04 2.14
C ARG A 124 11.85 -0.35 3.48
N VAL A 125 11.38 0.64 4.22
CA VAL A 125 10.74 0.45 5.53
C VAL A 125 9.25 0.11 5.38
N ILE A 126 8.59 0.68 4.35
CA ILE A 126 7.17 0.46 4.09
C ILE A 126 7.03 -0.36 2.82
N GLU A 127 6.81 -1.65 2.96
CA GLU A 127 6.62 -2.57 1.85
C GLU A 127 5.84 -3.83 2.26
N ALA A 128 5.35 -4.57 1.26
CA ALA A 128 4.83 -5.93 1.38
C ALA A 128 5.25 -6.76 0.15
N LEU A 129 6.50 -6.61 -0.28
CA LEU A 129 6.99 -7.20 -1.52
C LEU A 129 7.14 -8.72 -1.40
N HIS A 130 7.60 -9.20 -0.25
CA HIS A 130 7.73 -10.62 0.01
C HIS A 130 6.35 -11.30 0.02
N GLU A 131 5.38 -10.76 0.74
CA GLU A 131 4.00 -11.24 0.80
C GLU A 131 3.34 -11.18 -0.57
N THR A 132 3.62 -10.15 -1.36
CA THR A 132 3.14 -10.04 -2.75
C THR A 132 3.62 -11.20 -3.59
N GLY A 133 4.89 -11.55 -3.50
CA GLY A 133 5.47 -12.69 -4.19
C GLY A 133 4.89 -14.01 -3.73
N TYR A 134 4.78 -14.20 -2.42
CA TYR A 134 4.21 -15.39 -1.80
C TYR A 134 2.76 -15.62 -2.26
N LEU A 135 1.90 -14.62 -2.09
CA LEU A 135 0.49 -14.69 -2.45
C LEU A 135 0.29 -14.82 -3.97
N GLY A 136 1.12 -14.13 -4.76
CA GLY A 136 1.11 -14.24 -6.22
C GLY A 136 1.39 -15.67 -6.68
N MET A 137 2.40 -16.34 -6.11
CA MET A 137 2.72 -17.73 -6.40
C MET A 137 1.61 -18.67 -5.98
N MET A 138 1.04 -18.48 -4.78
CA MET A 138 -0.10 -19.28 -4.30
C MET A 138 -1.32 -19.14 -5.20
N LYS A 139 -1.61 -17.92 -5.67
CA LYS A 139 -2.68 -17.66 -6.64
C LYS A 139 -2.38 -18.32 -7.98
N GLY A 140 -1.13 -18.28 -8.43
CA GLY A 140 -0.67 -18.95 -9.65
C GLY A 140 -0.94 -20.46 -9.60
N PHE A 141 -0.58 -21.12 -8.51
CA PHE A 141 -0.89 -22.55 -8.33
C PHE A 141 -2.39 -22.84 -8.31
N ALA A 142 -3.18 -21.99 -7.64
CA ALA A 142 -4.63 -22.15 -7.60
C ALA A 142 -5.26 -22.03 -9.01
N LEU A 143 -4.78 -21.10 -9.83
CA LEU A 143 -5.24 -20.92 -11.21
C LEU A 143 -4.75 -22.04 -12.15
N TRP A 144 -3.55 -22.56 -11.91
CA TRP A 144 -3.01 -23.68 -12.68
C TRP A 144 -3.79 -24.99 -12.45
N GLY A 145 -4.35 -25.16 -11.25
CA GLY A 145 -5.29 -26.26 -10.93
C GLY A 145 -4.68 -27.65 -10.87
N LYS A 146 -3.34 -27.79 -10.91
CA LYS A 146 -2.65 -29.07 -10.81
C LYS A 146 -1.85 -29.14 -9.51
N GLU A 147 -1.35 -30.36 -9.18
CA GLU A 147 -0.56 -30.60 -7.97
C GLU A 147 0.77 -29.82 -8.01
N PRO A 148 1.00 -28.85 -7.11
CA PRO A 148 2.20 -28.01 -7.13
C PRO A 148 3.53 -28.79 -7.01
N ALA A 149 3.54 -29.91 -6.31
CA ALA A 149 4.72 -30.76 -6.17
C ALA A 149 5.25 -31.31 -7.50
N ARG A 150 4.43 -31.32 -8.54
CA ARG A 150 4.82 -31.71 -9.91
C ARG A 150 5.27 -30.53 -10.77
N ALA A 151 5.20 -29.31 -10.24
CA ALA A 151 5.54 -28.11 -10.99
C ALA A 151 7.05 -27.88 -11.04
N VAL A 152 7.51 -27.37 -12.18
CA VAL A 152 8.81 -26.71 -12.31
C VAL A 152 8.54 -25.20 -12.46
N VAL A 153 8.86 -24.45 -11.43
CA VAL A 153 8.62 -23.00 -11.37
C VAL A 153 9.94 -22.29 -11.76
N LYS A 154 9.89 -21.49 -12.81
CA LYS A 154 11.00 -20.62 -13.20
C LYS A 154 10.72 -19.20 -12.70
N ILE A 155 11.64 -18.65 -11.90
CA ILE A 155 11.52 -17.30 -11.32
C ILE A 155 12.67 -16.44 -11.87
N MET A 156 12.33 -15.32 -12.49
CA MET A 156 13.30 -14.36 -13.00
C MET A 156 13.61 -13.28 -11.95
N GLY A 157 14.87 -13.21 -11.54
CA GLY A 157 15.36 -12.29 -10.50
C GLY A 157 15.37 -12.91 -9.10
N TYR A 158 15.93 -12.16 -8.14
CA TYR A 158 16.12 -12.58 -6.74
C TYR A 158 15.82 -11.47 -5.72
N GLY A 159 14.96 -10.50 -6.08
CA GLY A 159 14.50 -9.46 -5.17
C GLY A 159 13.43 -9.96 -4.18
N ASN A 160 12.95 -9.10 -3.29
CA ASN A 160 12.01 -9.47 -2.22
C ASN A 160 10.74 -10.17 -2.74
N VAL A 161 10.18 -9.73 -3.87
CA VAL A 161 9.03 -10.39 -4.50
C VAL A 161 9.40 -11.82 -4.93
N ALA A 162 10.56 -11.99 -5.57
CA ALA A 162 11.02 -13.31 -6.01
C ALA A 162 11.26 -14.24 -4.82
N GLN A 163 11.83 -13.74 -3.73
CA GLN A 163 12.04 -14.53 -2.50
C GLN A 163 10.72 -15.03 -1.91
N GLY A 164 9.69 -14.20 -1.86
CA GLY A 164 8.34 -14.62 -1.44
C GLY A 164 7.76 -15.72 -2.33
N ALA A 165 7.92 -15.58 -3.65
CA ALA A 165 7.48 -16.58 -4.60
C ALA A 165 8.26 -17.92 -4.47
N ILE A 166 9.59 -17.85 -4.26
CA ILE A 166 10.45 -19.02 -4.00
C ILE A 166 9.95 -19.74 -2.73
N GLN A 167 9.72 -19.01 -1.65
CA GLN A 167 9.24 -19.60 -0.40
C GLN A 167 7.90 -20.30 -0.57
N ALA A 168 6.95 -19.67 -1.28
CA ALA A 168 5.64 -20.28 -1.53
C ALA A 168 5.77 -21.56 -2.36
N ALA A 169 6.58 -21.55 -3.41
CA ALA A 169 6.81 -22.71 -4.27
C ALA A 169 7.50 -23.85 -3.49
N ALA A 170 8.53 -23.53 -2.71
CA ALA A 170 9.24 -24.52 -1.89
C ALA A 170 8.33 -25.17 -0.83
N ARG A 171 7.48 -24.39 -0.17
CA ARG A 171 6.47 -24.91 0.79
C ARG A 171 5.45 -25.85 0.15
N LYS A 172 5.26 -25.76 -1.15
CA LYS A 172 4.38 -26.64 -1.94
C LYS A 172 5.16 -27.75 -2.66
N PHE A 173 6.42 -27.93 -2.28
CA PHE A 173 7.32 -28.96 -2.85
C PHE A 173 7.52 -28.87 -4.36
N ALA A 174 7.28 -27.72 -4.96
CA ALA A 174 7.57 -27.45 -6.35
C ALA A 174 9.10 -27.36 -6.58
N ARG A 175 9.57 -27.84 -7.73
CA ARG A 175 10.96 -27.60 -8.14
C ARG A 175 11.12 -26.15 -8.57
N VAL A 176 12.03 -25.41 -7.94
CA VAL A 176 12.28 -23.99 -8.23
C VAL A 176 13.60 -23.84 -9.00
N ILE A 177 13.56 -23.07 -10.09
CA ILE A 177 14.72 -22.63 -10.84
C ILE A 177 14.71 -21.11 -10.82
N VAL A 178 15.78 -20.51 -10.26
CA VAL A 178 15.94 -19.05 -10.24
C VAL A 178 16.88 -18.66 -11.37
N LEU A 179 16.43 -17.74 -12.22
CA LEU A 179 17.19 -17.22 -13.35
C LEU A 179 17.58 -15.77 -13.04
N ASN A 180 18.85 -15.47 -13.10
CA ASN A 180 19.36 -14.11 -12.99
C ASN A 180 19.45 -13.45 -14.37
N LYS A 181 19.61 -12.12 -14.39
CA LYS A 181 19.79 -11.36 -15.63
C LYS A 181 21.00 -11.87 -16.46
N ARG A 182 22.00 -12.43 -15.80
CA ARG A 182 23.20 -13.02 -16.46
C ARG A 182 22.94 -14.39 -17.10
N ASP A 183 21.86 -15.08 -16.68
CA ASP A 183 21.53 -16.43 -17.18
C ASP A 183 20.60 -16.38 -18.40
N ILE A 184 20.24 -15.17 -18.86
CA ILE A 184 19.25 -14.95 -19.94
C ILE A 184 19.96 -14.41 -21.22
N ASN A 185 21.25 -14.08 -21.13
CA ASN A 185 22.07 -13.60 -22.27
C ASN A 185 22.82 -14.76 -22.96
#